data_c12b163b10d9d62d4a13e5ef24a34c3b
#
_entry.id   c12b163b10d9d62d4a13e5ef24a34c3b
#
_cell.length_a   1.000
_cell.length_b   1.000
_cell.length_c   1.000
_cell.angle_alpha   90.00
_cell.angle_beta   90.00
_cell.angle_gamma   90.00
#
_symmetry.space_group_name_H-M   'P 1'
#
loop_
_entity.id
_entity.type
_entity.pdbx_description
1 polymer ?
#
loop_
_entity_poly.entity_id
_entity_poly.type
_entity_poly.pdbx_seq_one_letter_code
_entity_poly.pdbx_strand_id
1 'polypeptide(L)' 'LSPLKVLSRGYAVVRQGDKIVQLVEEVTPGSRLQIDLSDGIVDATVTNRERVERWKR' A
#
# COMPACT_ATOMS: atom_id res chain seq x y z
N LEU A 1 4.64 11.50 11.65
CA LEU A 1 4.86 10.07 11.73
C LEU A 1 6.05 9.65 10.87
N SER A 2 6.91 8.85 11.44
CA SER A 2 8.05 8.32 10.70
C SER A 2 7.65 7.02 10.02
N PRO A 3 7.77 6.93 8.68
CA PRO A 3 7.50 5.66 7.99
C PRO A 3 8.37 4.53 8.50
N LEU A 4 9.58 4.84 8.93
CA LEU A 4 10.48 3.81 9.45
C LEU A 4 9.94 3.16 10.72
N LYS A 5 9.26 3.93 11.56
CA LYS A 5 8.66 3.36 12.75
C LYS A 5 7.53 2.39 12.41
N VAL A 6 6.71 2.76 11.44
CA VAL A 6 5.63 1.90 10.98
C VAL A 6 6.19 0.60 10.43
N LEU A 7 7.22 0.70 9.60
CA LEU A 7 7.83 -0.47 8.96
C LEU A 7 8.49 -1.39 9.99
N SER A 8 9.12 -0.81 11.01
CA SER A 8 9.81 -1.61 12.03
C SER A 8 8.83 -2.43 12.88
N ARG A 9 7.55 -2.07 12.86
CA ARG A 9 6.54 -2.84 13.58
C ARG A 9 5.91 -3.94 12.73
N GLY A 10 6.42 -4.15 11.53
CA GLY A 10 5.92 -5.20 10.67
C GLY A 10 4.82 -4.77 9.71
N TYR A 11 4.48 -3.49 9.67
CA TYR A 11 3.54 -2.97 8.69
C TYR A 11 4.28 -2.70 7.38
N ALA A 12 3.53 -2.57 6.32
CA ALA A 12 4.07 -2.21 5.02
C ALA A 12 3.43 -0.90 4.58
N VAL A 13 4.15 -0.14 3.75
CA VAL A 13 3.64 1.07 3.15
C VAL A 13 3.51 0.84 1.65
N VAL A 14 2.32 1.06 1.11
CA VAL A 14 2.06 0.89 -0.30
C VAL A 14 2.13 2.25 -0.97
N ARG A 15 2.94 2.37 -2.03
CA ARG A 15 3.11 3.61 -2.77
C ARG A 15 2.86 3.37 -4.26
N GLN A 16 2.43 4.42 -4.91
CA GLN A 16 2.38 4.47 -6.36
C GLN A 16 3.16 5.73 -6.75
N GLY A 17 4.39 5.53 -7.19
CA GLY A 17 5.31 6.65 -7.35
C GLY A 17 5.59 7.27 -5.99
N ASP A 18 5.38 8.58 -5.86
CA ASP A 18 5.59 9.28 -4.60
C ASP A 18 4.36 9.31 -3.71
N LYS A 19 3.26 8.76 -4.19
CA LYS A 19 1.99 8.86 -3.49
C LYS A 19 1.74 7.61 -2.67
N ILE A 20 1.40 7.79 -1.39
CA ILE A 20 1.00 6.67 -0.54
C ILE A 20 -0.45 6.32 -0.87
N VAL A 21 -0.68 5.03 -1.11
CA VAL A 21 -2.01 4.52 -1.44
C VAL A 21 -2.73 4.16 -0.15
N GLN A 22 -3.88 4.75 0.05
CA GLN A 22 -4.68 4.52 1.25
C GLN A 22 -6.04 3.90 0.95
N LEU A 23 -6.57 4.19 -0.22
CA LEU A 23 -7.92 3.77 -0.56
C LEU A 23 -7.90 2.91 -1.81
N VAL A 24 -8.83 1.96 -1.88
CA VAL A 24 -8.89 1.01 -2.98
C VAL A 24 -9.18 1.70 -4.31
N GLU A 25 -9.87 2.84 -4.29
CA GLU A 25 -10.17 3.59 -5.50
C GLU A 25 -8.96 4.23 -6.15
N GLU A 26 -7.86 4.34 -5.39
CA GLU A 26 -6.66 5.02 -5.91
C GLU A 26 -5.86 4.17 -6.86
N VAL A 27 -6.19 2.89 -6.96
CA VAL A 27 -5.47 1.97 -7.83
C VAL A 27 -6.44 1.31 -8.79
N THR A 28 -5.92 0.83 -9.91
CA THR A 28 -6.71 0.08 -10.90
C THR A 28 -5.95 -1.19 -11.27
N PRO A 29 -6.66 -2.23 -11.72
CA PRO A 29 -5.96 -3.43 -12.20
C PRO A 29 -4.96 -3.06 -13.30
N GLY A 30 -3.78 -3.64 -13.21
CA GLY A 30 -2.68 -3.34 -14.12
C GLY A 30 -1.72 -2.27 -13.61
N SER A 31 -2.08 -1.52 -12.57
CA SER A 31 -1.20 -0.52 -12.01
C SER A 31 -0.02 -1.15 -11.29
N ARG A 32 1.15 -0.51 -11.39
CA ARG A 32 2.35 -0.93 -10.66
C ARG A 32 2.42 -0.21 -9.34
N LEU A 33 2.77 -0.94 -8.31
CA LEU A 33 2.89 -0.41 -6.96
C LEU A 33 4.26 -0.76 -6.40
N GLN A 34 4.71 0.01 -5.42
CA GLN A 34 5.83 -0.35 -4.58
C GLN A 34 5.33 -0.59 -3.18
N ILE A 35 5.81 -1.65 -2.58
CA ILE A 35 5.49 -1.99 -1.19
C ILE A 35 6.78 -1.88 -0.40
N ASP A 36 6.81 -0.92 0.50
CA ASP A 36 7.98 -0.72 1.36
C ASP A 36 7.86 -1.64 2.57
N LEU A 37 8.87 -2.46 2.76
CA LEU A 37 9.00 -3.32 3.92
C LEU A 37 10.17 -2.82 4.77
N SER A 38 10.34 -3.41 5.95
CA SER A 38 11.37 -2.91 6.86
C SER A 38 12.78 -3.02 6.29
N ASP A 39 13.00 -3.96 5.39
CA ASP A 39 14.35 -4.23 4.86
C ASP A 39 14.43 -4.09 3.34
N GLY A 40 13.41 -3.57 2.69
CA GLY A 40 13.49 -3.41 1.24
C GLY A 40 12.17 -3.03 0.61
N ILE A 41 12.12 -3.13 -0.70
CA ILE A 41 10.97 -2.71 -1.50
C ILE A 41 10.59 -3.87 -2.41
N VAL A 42 9.28 -4.13 -2.49
CA VAL A 42 8.73 -5.11 -3.41
C VAL A 42 7.93 -4.37 -4.47
N ASP A 43 8.19 -4.66 -5.75
CA ASP A 43 7.34 -4.18 -6.83
C ASP A 43 6.19 -5.16 -7.03
N ALA A 44 5.00 -4.63 -7.24
CA ALA A 44 3.82 -5.46 -7.41
C ALA A 44 2.92 -4.86 -8.48
N THR A 45 2.05 -5.68 -9.02
CA THR A 45 1.04 -5.23 -9.98
C THR A 45 -0.33 -5.57 -9.41
N VAL A 46 -1.24 -4.61 -9.48
CA VAL A 46 -2.62 -4.82 -9.02
C VAL A 46 -3.31 -5.79 -9.98
N THR A 47 -3.84 -6.88 -9.47
CA THR A 47 -4.62 -7.82 -10.29
C THR A 47 -6.10 -7.62 -10.10
N ASN A 48 -6.52 -7.17 -8.93
CA ASN A 48 -7.92 -6.98 -8.61
C ASN A 48 -8.03 -5.98 -7.48
N ARG A 49 -9.19 -5.35 -7.36
CA ARG A 49 -9.50 -4.50 -6.23
C ARG A 49 -10.95 -4.71 -5.85
N GLU A 50 -11.22 -4.60 -4.56
CA GLU A 50 -12.57 -4.80 -4.07
C GLU A 50 -12.75 -3.93 -2.83
N ARG A 51 -13.78 -3.08 -2.85
CA ARG A 51 -14.08 -2.24 -1.71
C ARG A 51 -14.87 -3.04 -0.68
N VAL A 52 -14.44 -2.97 0.58
CA VAL A 52 -15.15 -3.61 1.68
C VAL A 52 -15.42 -2.58 2.76
N GLU A 53 -16.48 -2.79 3.53
CA GLU A 53 -16.88 -1.90 4.62
C GLU A 53 -16.35 -2.43 5.93
N ARG A 54 -15.07 -2.12 6.21
CA ARG A 54 -14.42 -2.66 7.41
C ARG A 54 -14.59 -1.80 8.64
N TRP A 55 -14.69 -0.50 8.46
CA TRP A 55 -14.63 0.44 9.56
C TRP A 55 -15.97 1.10 9.83
N LYS A 56 -17.01 0.37 9.61
CA LYS A 56 -18.35 0.84 9.84
C LYS A 56 -18.60 1.07 11.31
N ARG A 57 -19.23 2.18 11.64
CA ARG A 57 -19.55 2.53 13.00
C ARG A 57 -21.03 2.63 13.20
#